data_c6950ec9f4dacff78cf0bb5e62046724
#
_entry.id   c6950ec9f4dacff78cf0bb5e62046724
#
_cell.length_a   1.000
_cell.length_b   1.000
_cell.length_c   1.000
_cell.angle_alpha   90.00
_cell.angle_beta   90.00
_cell.angle_gamma   90.00
#
_symmetry.space_group_name_H-M   'P 1'
#
loop_
_entity.id
_entity.type
_entity.pdbx_description
1 polymer ?
#
loop_
_entity_poly.entity_id
_entity_poly.type
_entity_poly.pdbx_seq_one_letter_code
_entity_poly.pdbx_strand_id
1 'polypeptide(L)'
;LCVITVYREIPVLPEIPDGEAVATAFAEPLSEPFPWEMLAGAAFLLGAAATLLWTLCSLIGVLRLIRGGRRERLEDGAVLVRTERPVTPFSWGRYIVMSERDLAENGGAILLHERAHLRLRHSLDLIVTDVAGCLQWFNPAMWLLRRELRAIHEYEADEAVLDSGVDARSYQMLLIKK
;
A
#
# COMPACT_ATOMS: atom_id res chain seq x y z
N LEU A 1 -20.11 19.11 6.66
CA LEU A 1 -19.74 19.70 7.94
C LEU A 1 -20.96 20.48 8.46
N CYS A 2 -21.70 19.88 9.42
CA CYS A 2 -22.85 20.51 10.03
C CYS A 2 -22.34 21.31 11.23
N VAL A 3 -22.31 22.65 11.11
CA VAL A 3 -22.00 23.53 12.23
C VAL A 3 -23.28 23.76 12.99
N ILE A 4 -23.39 23.13 14.16
CA ILE A 4 -24.51 23.40 15.08
C ILE A 4 -24.13 24.63 15.89
N THR A 5 -24.71 25.80 15.53
CA THR A 5 -24.57 27.01 16.28
C THR A 5 -25.65 27.03 17.39
N VAL A 6 -25.25 26.80 18.62
CA VAL A 6 -26.15 26.88 19.78
C VAL A 6 -26.16 28.30 20.24
N TYR A 7 -27.28 28.98 20.00
CA TYR A 7 -27.56 30.30 20.61
C TYR A 7 -28.08 30.08 22.03
N ARG A 8 -27.34 30.55 23.01
CA ARG A 8 -27.81 30.64 24.39
C ARG A 8 -28.38 32.02 24.62
N GLU A 9 -29.65 32.10 24.88
CA GLU A 9 -30.29 33.38 25.30
C GLU A 9 -29.64 33.88 26.59
N ILE A 10 -29.09 35.08 26.55
CA ILE A 10 -28.52 35.74 27.71
C ILE A 10 -29.72 36.35 28.49
N PRO A 11 -29.93 35.97 29.77
CA PRO A 11 -30.98 36.60 30.57
C PRO A 11 -30.69 38.10 30.69
N VAL A 12 -31.68 38.90 30.29
CA VAL A 12 -31.65 40.35 30.48
C VAL A 12 -31.63 40.66 31.98
N LEU A 13 -30.51 41.17 32.46
CA LEU A 13 -30.42 41.67 33.83
C LEU A 13 -31.31 42.88 34.00
N PRO A 14 -32.05 43.05 35.13
CA PRO A 14 -32.82 44.21 35.41
C PRO A 14 -31.90 45.44 35.49
N GLU A 15 -32.35 46.56 34.88
CA GLU A 15 -31.65 47.85 34.93
C GLU A 15 -31.44 48.28 36.39
N ILE A 16 -30.19 48.38 36.79
CA ILE A 16 -29.79 49.00 38.04
C ILE A 16 -29.63 50.48 37.76
N PRO A 17 -30.43 51.39 38.39
CA PRO A 17 -30.24 52.78 38.19
C PRO A 17 -28.98 53.23 38.94
N ASP A 18 -28.15 53.98 38.22
CA ASP A 18 -27.02 54.78 38.67
C ASP A 18 -25.84 54.13 39.38
N GLY A 19 -24.76 54.00 38.62
CA GLY A 19 -23.44 53.84 39.20
C GLY A 19 -22.61 52.73 38.61
N GLU A 20 -21.60 53.14 38.02
CA GLU A 20 -20.34 52.43 37.66
C GLU A 20 -20.41 50.93 37.45
N ALA A 21 -20.26 50.60 36.20
CA ALA A 21 -20.16 49.27 35.64
C ALA A 21 -19.27 48.31 36.45
N VAL A 22 -19.89 47.38 37.10
CA VAL A 22 -19.27 46.10 37.40
C VAL A 22 -19.46 45.20 36.16
N ALA A 23 -18.94 45.67 35.04
CA ALA A 23 -18.95 44.92 33.77
C ALA A 23 -17.79 43.92 33.67
N THR A 24 -17.18 43.53 34.80
CA THR A 24 -16.01 42.65 34.78
C THR A 24 -16.19 41.31 35.48
N ALA A 25 -17.41 40.94 35.85
CA ALA A 25 -17.56 39.80 36.76
C ALA A 25 -17.99 38.45 36.15
N PHE A 26 -18.36 38.37 34.90
CA PHE A 26 -18.69 37.06 34.32
C PHE A 26 -18.29 36.97 32.84
N ALA A 27 -17.01 37.22 32.53
CA ALA A 27 -16.43 36.57 31.39
C ALA A 27 -16.20 35.13 31.85
N GLU A 28 -17.18 34.25 31.59
CA GLU A 28 -16.88 32.80 31.60
C GLU A 28 -15.65 32.61 30.71
N PRO A 29 -14.64 31.88 31.19
CA PRO A 29 -13.52 31.56 30.33
C PRO A 29 -14.14 30.84 29.12
N LEU A 30 -14.02 31.46 27.94
CA LEU A 30 -14.32 30.78 26.67
C LEU A 30 -13.44 29.55 26.69
N SER A 31 -14.06 28.39 26.97
CA SER A 31 -13.34 27.14 26.89
C SER A 31 -12.80 27.04 25.48
N GLU A 32 -11.50 27.16 25.35
CA GLU A 32 -10.83 27.02 24.06
C GLU A 32 -11.38 25.74 23.37
N PRO A 33 -11.88 25.87 22.15
CA PRO A 33 -12.44 24.69 21.46
C PRO A 33 -11.36 23.62 21.42
N PHE A 34 -11.74 22.40 21.79
CA PHE A 34 -10.81 21.29 21.77
C PHE A 34 -10.19 21.16 20.36
N PRO A 35 -8.86 21.04 20.23
CA PRO A 35 -8.17 21.15 18.93
C PRO A 35 -8.34 19.88 18.08
N TRP A 36 -9.57 19.55 17.69
CA TRP A 36 -9.91 18.38 16.88
C TRP A 36 -9.15 18.32 15.55
N GLU A 37 -8.91 19.49 14.95
CA GLU A 37 -8.17 19.58 13.69
C GLU A 37 -6.71 19.14 13.84
N MET A 38 -6.08 19.55 14.94
CA MET A 38 -4.71 19.11 15.25
C MET A 38 -4.65 17.61 15.51
N LEU A 39 -5.62 17.08 16.26
CA LEU A 39 -5.68 15.64 16.56
C LEU A 39 -5.93 14.82 15.29
N ALA A 40 -6.88 15.25 14.46
CA ALA A 40 -7.16 14.60 13.17
C ALA A 40 -5.94 14.66 12.23
N GLY A 41 -5.26 15.79 12.15
CA GLY A 41 -4.04 15.95 11.38
C GLY A 41 -2.91 15.06 11.89
N ALA A 42 -2.71 14.99 13.20
CA ALA A 42 -1.72 14.12 13.81
C ALA A 42 -2.03 12.62 13.55
N ALA A 43 -3.29 12.21 13.70
CA ALA A 43 -3.73 10.84 13.42
C ALA A 43 -3.50 10.48 11.94
N PHE A 44 -3.83 11.40 11.02
CA PHE A 44 -3.58 11.22 9.59
C PHE A 44 -2.09 11.03 9.29
N LEU A 45 -1.24 11.89 9.81
CA LEU A 45 0.21 11.83 9.60
C LEU A 45 0.83 10.56 10.20
N LEU A 46 0.39 10.15 11.38
CA LEU A 46 0.85 8.93 12.02
C LEU A 46 0.47 7.68 11.20
N GLY A 47 -0.77 7.62 10.70
CA GLY A 47 -1.20 6.51 9.84
C GLY A 47 -0.45 6.48 8.51
N ALA A 48 -0.25 7.63 7.87
CA ALA A 48 0.55 7.73 6.64
C ALA A 48 2.02 7.33 6.88
N ALA A 49 2.62 7.77 7.97
CA ALA A 49 3.99 7.41 8.35
C ALA A 49 4.11 5.90 8.64
N ALA A 50 3.15 5.32 9.35
CA ALA A 50 3.14 3.89 9.65
C ALA A 50 3.04 3.02 8.38
N THR A 51 2.13 3.37 7.46
CA THR A 51 1.99 2.66 6.18
C THR A 51 3.19 2.84 5.27
N LEU A 52 3.78 4.03 5.22
CA LEU A 52 5.02 4.29 4.49
C LEU A 52 6.17 3.46 5.06
N LEU A 53 6.34 3.44 6.37
CA LEU A 53 7.38 2.65 7.04
C LEU A 53 7.22 1.16 6.75
N TRP A 54 5.99 0.64 6.81
CA TRP A 54 5.67 -0.74 6.43
C TRP A 54 6.09 -1.05 5.00
N THR A 55 5.73 -0.18 4.05
CA THR A 55 6.08 -0.32 2.62
C THR A 55 7.60 -0.31 2.42
N LEU A 56 8.31 0.61 3.08
CA LEU A 56 9.77 0.69 3.02
C LEU A 56 10.44 -0.55 3.60
N CYS A 57 9.97 -1.06 4.74
CA CYS A 57 10.47 -2.29 5.34
C CYS A 57 10.28 -3.49 4.40
N SER A 58 9.12 -3.59 3.75
CA SER A 58 8.83 -4.62 2.75
C SER A 58 9.80 -4.53 1.57
N LEU A 59 10.00 -3.33 1.03
CA LEU A 59 10.94 -3.08 -0.07
C LEU A 59 12.39 -3.43 0.32
N ILE A 60 12.81 -3.06 1.52
CA ILE A 60 14.14 -3.44 2.04
C ILE A 60 14.28 -4.97 2.10
N GLY A 61 13.22 -5.69 2.51
CA GLY A 61 13.17 -7.15 2.49
C GLY A 61 13.42 -7.73 1.11
N VAL A 62 12.72 -7.22 0.09
CA VAL A 62 12.90 -7.60 -1.32
C VAL A 62 14.32 -7.31 -1.79
N LEU A 63 14.84 -6.11 -1.52
CA LEU A 63 16.21 -5.74 -1.92
C LEU A 63 17.28 -6.60 -1.22
N ARG A 64 17.08 -7.02 0.03
CA ARG A 64 17.97 -7.94 0.73
C ARG A 64 17.99 -9.32 0.07
N LEU A 65 16.83 -9.85 -0.32
CA LEU A 65 16.74 -11.12 -1.06
C LEU A 65 17.48 -11.02 -2.40
N ILE A 66 17.23 -9.96 -3.17
CA ILE A 66 17.91 -9.73 -4.46
C ILE A 66 19.43 -9.60 -4.29
N ARG A 67 19.90 -8.98 -3.21
CA ARG A 67 21.34 -8.82 -2.95
C ARG A 67 22.01 -10.09 -2.46
N GLY A 68 21.29 -10.92 -1.72
CA GLY A 68 21.81 -12.15 -1.11
C GLY A 68 21.86 -13.38 -2.03
N GLY A 69 21.18 -13.36 -3.17
CA GLY A 69 21.15 -14.48 -4.11
C GLY A 69 22.24 -14.46 -5.17
N ARG A 70 22.46 -15.58 -5.83
CA ARG A 70 23.34 -15.71 -6.99
C ARG A 70 22.65 -15.12 -8.21
N ARG A 71 23.34 -14.20 -8.91
CA ARG A 71 22.78 -13.45 -10.03
C ARG A 71 23.29 -14.02 -11.34
N GLU A 72 22.37 -14.28 -12.25
CA GLU A 72 22.61 -14.71 -13.60
C GLU A 72 21.88 -13.77 -14.57
N ARG A 73 22.58 -13.24 -15.56
CA ARG A 73 21.96 -12.35 -16.54
C ARG A 73 21.35 -13.17 -17.65
N LEU A 74 20.08 -12.95 -17.92
CA LEU A 74 19.36 -13.60 -19.01
C LEU A 74 19.56 -12.82 -20.32
N GLU A 75 19.31 -13.46 -21.46
CA GLU A 75 19.49 -12.88 -22.81
C GLU A 75 18.60 -11.66 -23.06
N ASP A 76 17.41 -11.61 -22.44
CA ASP A 76 16.45 -10.53 -22.52
C ASP A 76 16.80 -9.32 -21.63
N GLY A 77 17.93 -9.35 -20.94
CA GLY A 77 18.39 -8.31 -20.02
C GLY A 77 17.81 -8.39 -18.59
N ALA A 78 16.89 -9.32 -18.33
CA ALA A 78 16.45 -9.64 -16.98
C ALA A 78 17.61 -10.28 -16.17
N VAL A 79 17.49 -10.24 -14.85
CA VAL A 79 18.48 -10.82 -13.94
C VAL A 79 17.78 -11.88 -13.08
N LEU A 80 18.09 -13.14 -13.31
CA LEU A 80 17.66 -14.23 -12.46
C LEU A 80 18.50 -14.24 -11.18
N VAL A 81 17.82 -14.22 -10.04
CA VAL A 81 18.42 -14.31 -8.70
C VAL A 81 18.03 -15.65 -8.10
N ARG A 82 19.01 -16.54 -7.98
CA ARG A 82 18.82 -17.86 -7.38
C ARG A 82 19.08 -17.81 -5.90
N THR A 83 18.21 -18.41 -5.10
CA THR A 83 18.35 -18.48 -3.64
C THR A 83 18.11 -19.90 -3.14
N GLU A 84 18.88 -20.31 -2.12
CA GLU A 84 18.66 -21.57 -1.41
C GLU A 84 17.47 -21.47 -0.42
N ARG A 85 17.01 -20.25 -0.13
CA ARG A 85 15.88 -20.05 0.78
C ARG A 85 14.58 -20.46 0.10
N PRO A 86 13.65 -21.11 0.80
CA PRO A 86 12.33 -21.39 0.30
C PRO A 86 11.55 -20.08 0.18
N VAL A 87 11.51 -19.51 -1.00
CA VAL A 87 10.75 -18.30 -1.32
C VAL A 87 9.79 -18.61 -2.46
N THR A 88 8.59 -18.05 -2.42
CA THR A 88 7.72 -18.06 -3.60
C THR A 88 8.39 -17.26 -4.70
N PRO A 89 8.46 -17.76 -5.94
CA PRO A 89 8.97 -17.00 -7.07
C PRO A 89 8.27 -15.63 -7.17
N PHE A 90 9.04 -14.61 -7.51
CA PHE A 90 8.50 -13.27 -7.76
C PHE A 90 9.44 -12.46 -8.66
N SER A 91 8.89 -11.44 -9.29
CA SER A 91 9.65 -10.50 -10.09
C SER A 91 9.53 -9.07 -9.53
N TRP A 92 10.65 -8.32 -9.61
CA TRP A 92 10.70 -6.93 -9.18
C TRP A 92 11.64 -6.10 -10.06
N GLY A 93 11.11 -5.09 -10.73
CA GLY A 93 11.85 -4.21 -11.64
C GLY A 93 12.44 -4.98 -12.81
N ARG A 94 13.69 -5.41 -12.73
CA ARG A 94 14.40 -6.25 -13.71
C ARG A 94 14.87 -7.59 -13.14
N TYR A 95 14.56 -7.87 -11.89
CA TYR A 95 14.99 -9.06 -11.19
C TYR A 95 13.88 -10.09 -11.10
N ILE A 96 14.22 -11.36 -11.32
CA ILE A 96 13.35 -12.52 -11.06
C ILE A 96 14.01 -13.31 -9.95
N VAL A 97 13.33 -13.51 -8.83
CA VAL A 97 13.85 -14.26 -7.69
C VAL A 97 13.18 -15.62 -7.65
N MET A 98 13.97 -16.68 -7.65
CA MET A 98 13.47 -18.07 -7.59
C MET A 98 14.34 -18.90 -6.65
N SER A 99 13.72 -19.89 -5.99
CA SER A 99 14.48 -20.88 -5.27
C SER A 99 15.15 -21.87 -6.25
N GLU A 100 16.28 -22.45 -5.84
CA GLU A 100 16.95 -23.47 -6.67
C GLU A 100 16.04 -24.69 -6.92
N ARG A 101 15.17 -24.99 -5.97
CA ARG A 101 14.18 -26.05 -6.08
C ARG A 101 13.14 -25.78 -7.17
N ASP A 102 12.52 -24.59 -7.15
CA ASP A 102 11.51 -24.21 -8.15
C ASP A 102 12.11 -24.19 -9.55
N LEU A 103 13.36 -23.73 -9.65
CA LEU A 103 14.09 -23.70 -10.91
C LEU A 103 14.32 -25.11 -11.45
N ALA A 104 14.63 -26.10 -10.58
CA ALA A 104 14.87 -27.49 -10.98
C ALA A 104 13.56 -28.23 -11.33
N GLU A 105 12.48 -27.99 -10.59
CA GLU A 105 11.22 -28.71 -10.78
C GLU A 105 10.39 -28.17 -11.96
N ASN A 106 10.22 -26.86 -12.07
CA ASN A 106 9.30 -26.22 -13.03
C ASN A 106 9.83 -24.88 -13.57
N GLY A 107 11.15 -24.68 -13.61
CA GLY A 107 11.79 -23.41 -13.91
C GLY A 107 11.32 -22.73 -15.20
N GLY A 108 11.06 -23.50 -16.26
CA GLY A 108 10.66 -22.95 -17.56
C GLY A 108 9.34 -22.17 -17.51
N ALA A 109 8.27 -22.80 -16.99
CA ALA A 109 6.94 -22.18 -16.93
C ALA A 109 6.90 -21.02 -15.92
N ILE A 110 7.54 -21.18 -14.75
CA ILE A 110 7.63 -20.14 -13.74
C ILE A 110 8.40 -18.93 -14.29
N LEU A 111 9.51 -19.17 -15.00
CA LEU A 111 10.32 -18.11 -15.59
C LEU A 111 9.55 -17.33 -16.66
N LEU A 112 8.72 -17.98 -17.47
CA LEU A 112 7.84 -17.32 -18.43
C LEU A 112 6.83 -16.41 -17.75
N HIS A 113 6.19 -16.90 -16.70
CA HIS A 113 5.25 -16.13 -15.88
C HIS A 113 5.90 -14.87 -15.28
N GLU A 114 7.05 -15.02 -14.62
CA GLU A 114 7.79 -13.91 -14.02
C GLU A 114 8.31 -12.91 -15.08
N ARG A 115 8.69 -13.38 -16.27
CA ARG A 115 9.05 -12.51 -17.40
C ARG A 115 7.87 -11.70 -17.90
N ALA A 116 6.65 -12.25 -17.87
CA ALA A 116 5.44 -11.50 -18.23
C ALA A 116 5.25 -10.29 -17.29
N HIS A 117 5.38 -10.49 -15.97
CA HIS A 117 5.33 -9.39 -15.00
C HIS A 117 6.38 -8.31 -15.28
N LEU A 118 7.61 -8.69 -15.68
CA LEU A 118 8.65 -7.71 -16.04
C LEU A 118 8.31 -6.95 -17.32
N ARG A 119 7.84 -7.65 -18.35
CA ARG A 119 7.47 -7.07 -19.65
C ARG A 119 6.33 -6.09 -19.52
N LEU A 120 5.31 -6.41 -18.74
CA LEU A 120 4.12 -5.60 -18.48
C LEU A 120 4.38 -4.52 -17.40
N ARG A 121 5.56 -4.53 -16.78
CA ARG A 121 5.97 -3.55 -15.76
C ARG A 121 5.05 -3.46 -14.53
N HIS A 122 4.46 -4.58 -14.13
CA HIS A 122 3.56 -4.66 -12.98
C HIS A 122 4.14 -4.07 -11.68
N SER A 123 5.48 -4.10 -11.53
CA SER A 123 6.15 -3.45 -10.39
C SER A 123 5.92 -1.95 -10.31
N LEU A 124 5.73 -1.25 -11.45
CA LEU A 124 5.46 0.19 -11.45
C LEU A 124 4.04 0.47 -10.94
N ASP A 125 3.06 -0.32 -11.38
CA ASP A 125 1.67 -0.17 -10.95
C ASP A 125 1.55 -0.41 -9.44
N LEU A 126 2.27 -1.40 -8.91
CA LEU A 126 2.32 -1.66 -7.48
C LEU A 126 2.96 -0.49 -6.72
N ILE A 127 4.04 0.11 -7.22
CA ILE A 127 4.66 1.29 -6.58
C ILE A 127 3.68 2.46 -6.54
N VAL A 128 3.02 2.77 -7.65
CA VAL A 128 2.04 3.86 -7.72
C VAL A 128 0.89 3.62 -6.73
N THR A 129 0.36 2.39 -6.72
CA THR A 129 -0.73 2.00 -5.82
C THR A 129 -0.30 2.03 -4.35
N ASP A 130 0.94 1.64 -4.04
CA ASP A 130 1.49 1.67 -2.68
C ASP A 130 1.67 3.12 -2.19
N VAL A 131 2.18 4.02 -3.04
CA VAL A 131 2.30 5.45 -2.71
C VAL A 131 0.92 6.08 -2.49
N ALA A 132 -0.04 5.83 -3.37
CA ALA A 132 -1.42 6.29 -3.20
C ALA A 132 -2.06 5.73 -1.92
N GLY A 133 -1.78 4.46 -1.61
CA GLY A 133 -2.24 3.78 -0.40
C GLY A 133 -1.65 4.37 0.89
N CYS A 134 -0.41 4.88 0.88
CA CYS A 134 0.15 5.59 2.03
C CYS A 134 -0.59 6.89 2.32
N LEU A 135 -1.04 7.61 1.29
CA LEU A 135 -1.80 8.85 1.44
C LEU A 135 -3.27 8.58 1.80
N GLN A 136 -3.83 7.47 1.35
CA GLN A 136 -5.22 7.09 1.57
C GLN A 136 -5.34 5.81 2.43
N TRP A 137 -4.46 5.67 3.43
CA TRP A 137 -4.37 4.49 4.28
C TRP A 137 -5.70 4.14 4.98
N PHE A 138 -6.52 5.15 5.28
CA PHE A 138 -7.83 5.03 5.91
C PHE A 138 -8.96 4.67 4.93
N ASN A 139 -8.71 4.70 3.62
CA ASN A 139 -9.73 4.45 2.60
C ASN A 139 -9.78 2.96 2.23
N PRO A 140 -10.88 2.23 2.56
CA PRO A 140 -10.99 0.81 2.25
C PRO A 140 -11.00 0.51 0.76
N ALA A 141 -11.43 1.46 -0.09
CA ALA A 141 -11.40 1.29 -1.54
C ALA A 141 -9.98 1.13 -2.09
N MET A 142 -8.97 1.73 -1.45
CA MET A 142 -7.56 1.56 -1.84
C MET A 142 -7.07 0.13 -1.59
N TRP A 143 -7.54 -0.51 -0.52
CA TRP A 143 -7.20 -1.90 -0.22
C TRP A 143 -7.83 -2.87 -1.21
N LEU A 144 -9.09 -2.60 -1.61
CA LEU A 144 -9.78 -3.35 -2.66
C LEU A 144 -9.09 -3.16 -4.00
N LEU A 145 -8.80 -1.93 -4.39
CA LEU A 145 -8.09 -1.61 -5.63
C LEU A 145 -6.76 -2.37 -5.73
N ARG A 146 -5.97 -2.37 -4.65
CA ARG A 146 -4.69 -3.07 -4.59
C ARG A 146 -4.86 -4.59 -4.76
N ARG A 147 -5.91 -5.16 -4.18
CA ARG A 147 -6.21 -6.59 -4.32
C ARG A 147 -6.61 -6.94 -5.75
N GLU A 148 -7.53 -6.18 -6.32
CA GLU A 148 -8.02 -6.41 -7.68
C GLU A 148 -6.91 -6.19 -8.73
N LEU A 149 -6.08 -5.16 -8.54
CA LEU A 149 -4.93 -4.91 -9.41
C LEU A 149 -3.97 -6.11 -9.44
N ARG A 150 -3.67 -6.70 -8.28
CA ARG A 150 -2.84 -7.92 -8.23
C ARG A 150 -3.49 -9.10 -8.96
N ALA A 151 -4.80 -9.28 -8.80
CA ALA A 151 -5.52 -10.34 -9.50
C ALA A 151 -5.46 -10.14 -11.03
N ILE A 152 -5.59 -8.91 -11.52
CA ILE A 152 -5.44 -8.59 -12.94
C ILE A 152 -4.02 -8.92 -13.42
N HIS A 153 -2.99 -8.53 -12.66
CA HIS A 153 -1.59 -8.84 -13.01
C HIS A 153 -1.33 -10.34 -13.11
N GLU A 154 -1.92 -11.15 -12.23
CA GLU A 154 -1.81 -12.61 -12.30
C GLU A 154 -2.49 -13.15 -13.58
N TYR A 155 -3.69 -12.66 -13.92
CA TYR A 155 -4.38 -13.07 -15.15
C TYR A 155 -3.59 -12.72 -16.41
N GLU A 156 -3.02 -11.51 -16.47
CA GLU A 156 -2.20 -11.08 -17.61
C GLU A 156 -0.90 -11.90 -17.74
N ALA A 157 -0.29 -12.27 -16.61
CA ALA A 157 0.90 -13.11 -16.61
C ALA A 157 0.57 -14.55 -17.03
N ASP A 158 -0.54 -15.11 -16.55
CA ASP A 158 -1.00 -16.45 -16.94
C ASP A 158 -1.38 -16.51 -18.42
N GLU A 159 -2.09 -15.50 -18.94
CA GLU A 159 -2.42 -15.38 -20.35
C GLU A 159 -1.15 -15.37 -21.21
N ALA A 160 -0.13 -14.60 -20.81
CA ALA A 160 1.13 -14.52 -21.53
C ALA A 160 1.88 -15.87 -21.56
N VAL A 161 1.76 -16.70 -20.52
CA VAL A 161 2.32 -18.06 -20.51
C VAL A 161 1.58 -18.95 -21.51
N LEU A 162 0.25 -18.90 -21.53
CA LEU A 162 -0.57 -19.68 -22.46
C LEU A 162 -0.32 -19.29 -23.92
N ASP A 163 -0.20 -17.98 -24.19
CA ASP A 163 0.11 -17.44 -25.51
C ASP A 163 1.50 -17.86 -26.02
N SER A 164 2.42 -18.19 -25.11
CA SER A 164 3.75 -18.71 -25.47
C SER A 164 3.73 -20.17 -25.93
N GLY A 165 2.56 -20.82 -25.98
CA GLY A 165 2.37 -22.20 -26.46
C GLY A 165 2.58 -23.27 -25.39
N VAL A 166 2.62 -22.90 -24.12
CA VAL A 166 2.64 -23.85 -23.00
C VAL A 166 1.28 -24.56 -22.92
N ASP A 167 1.30 -25.89 -22.77
CA ASP A 167 0.05 -26.65 -22.62
C ASP A 167 -0.72 -26.24 -21.39
N ALA A 168 -1.95 -25.74 -21.60
CA ALA A 168 -2.80 -25.17 -20.56
C ALA A 168 -3.07 -26.15 -19.41
N ARG A 169 -3.22 -27.44 -19.72
CA ARG A 169 -3.50 -28.45 -18.70
C ARG A 169 -2.28 -28.71 -17.81
N SER A 170 -1.11 -28.79 -18.39
CA SER A 170 0.16 -28.94 -17.66
C SER A 170 0.43 -27.72 -16.79
N TYR A 171 0.15 -26.51 -17.30
CA TYR A 171 0.31 -25.26 -16.55
C TYR A 171 -0.66 -25.15 -15.37
N GLN A 172 -1.95 -25.48 -15.56
CA GLN A 172 -2.94 -25.51 -14.49
C GLN A 172 -2.59 -26.47 -13.36
N MET A 173 -2.08 -27.68 -13.72
CA MET A 173 -1.63 -28.65 -12.71
C MET A 173 -0.45 -28.14 -11.89
N LEU A 174 0.36 -27.26 -12.44
CA LEU A 174 1.48 -26.63 -11.74
C LEU A 174 0.98 -25.59 -10.73
N LEU A 175 -0.04 -24.80 -11.08
CA LEU A 175 -0.66 -23.82 -10.19
C LEU A 175 -1.36 -24.46 -8.97
N ILE A 176 -1.97 -25.64 -9.15
CA ILE A 176 -2.68 -26.37 -8.07
C ILE A 176 -1.69 -26.97 -7.05
N LYS A 177 -0.46 -27.27 -7.46
CA LYS A 177 0.56 -27.85 -6.56
C LYS A 177 1.26 -26.84 -5.65
N LYS A 178 1.00 -25.55 -5.85
CA LYS A 178 1.56 -24.44 -5.08
C LYS A 178 0.69 -24.12 -3.86
#